data_3b1654d80c9df48e2d6b50faf6b0fd5a
#
_entry.id   3b1654d80c9df48e2d6b50faf6b0fd5a
#
_cell.length_a   1.000
_cell.length_b   1.000
_cell.length_c   1.000
_cell.angle_alpha   90.00
_cell.angle_beta   90.00
_cell.angle_gamma   90.00
#
_symmetry.space_group_name_H-M   'P 1'
#
loop_
_entity.id
_entity.type
_entity.pdbx_description
1 polymer ?
#
loop_
_entity_poly.entity_id
_entity_poly.type
_entity_poly.pdbx_seq_one_letter_code
_entity_poly.pdbx_strand_id
1 'polypeptide(L)'
;MPMTVITLSKVSNSLKGDLSKWMQEIATGVYIGNFNSKVRDKLWERIQDAVGTGEATISYPTRNEIGYTFLTVNSRREIYDSDGIPLVCFPLESDIGEGREELKDGFSNATKFYKAKKFAKPYSNKIKECYVFLDLETDGLNENKNRLIEVGAVKVLSDATTLEYQSFFEYDGDLPKEITELTGITTELLQREGRKDETVLKELLDFLDGAILVGYNIAFDLRFLSAFLQKKGMNNLKNSSVDLMRLIKKEKPFQKNYKLETSLQSYGIQKEQLHRALEDAKLTYELATKVNGFCQNLP
;
A
#
# COMPACT_ATOMS: atom_id res chain seq x y z
N MET A 1 -18.33 14.24 34.22
CA MET A 1 -18.64 14.39 32.78
C MET A 1 -17.33 14.15 32.01
N PRO A 2 -17.35 13.42 30.93
CA PRO A 2 -16.12 13.12 30.19
C PRO A 2 -15.64 14.34 29.41
N MET A 3 -14.31 14.54 29.40
CA MET A 3 -13.66 15.59 28.65
C MET A 3 -13.85 15.36 27.14
N THR A 4 -14.24 16.42 26.43
CA THR A 4 -14.40 16.42 24.98
C THR A 4 -13.48 17.47 24.39
N VAL A 5 -12.76 17.14 23.34
CA VAL A 5 -11.90 18.04 22.57
C VAL A 5 -12.46 18.18 21.17
N ILE A 6 -12.57 19.40 20.67
CA ILE A 6 -12.96 19.70 19.29
C ILE A 6 -11.85 20.52 18.64
N THR A 7 -11.46 20.11 17.44
CA THR A 7 -10.52 20.88 16.61
C THR A 7 -11.20 21.32 15.33
N LEU A 8 -10.99 22.60 14.97
CA LEU A 8 -11.56 23.24 13.79
C LEU A 8 -10.47 23.83 12.90
N SER A 9 -10.58 23.61 11.60
CA SER A 9 -9.70 24.18 10.60
C SER A 9 -10.52 24.80 9.47
N LYS A 10 -10.20 26.03 9.08
CA LYS A 10 -10.83 26.76 7.96
C LYS A 10 -12.36 26.91 8.09
N VAL A 11 -12.88 27.14 9.30
CA VAL A 11 -14.29 27.34 9.57
C VAL A 11 -14.64 28.80 9.75
N SER A 12 -15.95 29.12 9.67
CA SER A 12 -16.48 30.48 9.88
C SER A 12 -16.28 30.98 11.31
N ASN A 13 -16.11 32.28 11.46
CA ASN A 13 -16.05 32.92 12.80
C ASN A 13 -17.34 32.74 13.60
N SER A 14 -18.47 32.57 12.92
CA SER A 14 -19.76 32.30 13.57
C SER A 14 -19.74 30.97 14.33
N LEU A 15 -19.23 29.91 13.70
CA LEU A 15 -19.09 28.59 14.35
C LEU A 15 -18.11 28.64 15.53
N LYS A 16 -16.99 29.36 15.40
CA LYS A 16 -16.03 29.56 16.49
C LYS A 16 -16.68 30.27 17.67
N GLY A 17 -17.42 31.34 17.41
CA GLY A 17 -18.14 32.10 18.44
C GLY A 17 -19.24 31.29 19.14
N ASP A 18 -19.91 30.41 18.40
CA ASP A 18 -20.89 29.48 18.99
C ASP A 18 -20.25 28.46 19.91
N LEU A 19 -19.14 27.88 19.52
CA LEU A 19 -18.37 26.92 20.34
C LEU A 19 -17.83 27.59 21.61
N SER A 20 -17.34 28.81 21.53
CA SER A 20 -16.79 29.53 22.69
C SER A 20 -17.86 29.81 23.78
N LYS A 21 -19.16 29.66 23.50
CA LYS A 21 -20.22 29.72 24.52
C LYS A 21 -20.30 28.47 25.39
N TRP A 22 -19.79 27.34 24.90
CA TRP A 22 -19.91 26.04 25.54
C TRP A 22 -18.57 25.41 25.91
N MET A 23 -17.49 25.85 25.26
CA MET A 23 -16.15 25.29 25.36
C MET A 23 -15.13 26.40 25.53
N GLN A 24 -13.99 26.06 26.14
CA GLN A 24 -12.86 26.95 26.25
C GLN A 24 -11.92 26.71 25.04
N GLU A 25 -11.61 27.75 24.30
CA GLU A 25 -10.55 27.69 23.27
C GLU A 25 -9.19 27.76 23.97
N ILE A 26 -8.41 26.70 23.85
CA ILE A 26 -7.07 26.57 24.48
C ILE A 26 -5.95 26.84 23.50
N ALA A 27 -6.22 26.76 22.20
CA ALA A 27 -5.33 27.16 21.11
C ALA A 27 -6.19 27.46 19.89
N THR A 28 -5.64 28.13 18.88
CA THR A 28 -6.40 28.51 17.67
C THR A 28 -7.12 27.29 17.07
N GLY A 29 -8.44 27.31 17.13
CA GLY A 29 -9.29 26.22 16.62
C GLY A 29 -9.32 24.96 17.48
N VAL A 30 -8.79 24.98 18.70
CA VAL A 30 -8.81 23.84 19.64
C VAL A 30 -9.66 24.18 20.85
N TYR A 31 -10.75 23.48 21.01
CA TYR A 31 -11.76 23.70 22.04
C TYR A 31 -11.82 22.50 23.00
N ILE A 32 -11.97 22.80 24.31
CA ILE A 32 -12.11 21.78 25.36
C ILE A 32 -13.34 22.05 26.20
N GLY A 33 -14.06 21.00 26.56
CA GLY A 33 -15.22 21.08 27.42
C GLY A 33 -15.60 19.74 28.03
N ASN A 34 -16.47 19.78 29.07
CA ASN A 34 -16.96 18.58 29.72
C ASN A 34 -18.47 18.42 29.48
N PHE A 35 -18.86 17.38 28.74
CA PHE A 35 -20.25 17.16 28.36
C PHE A 35 -20.70 15.72 28.68
N ASN A 36 -22.01 15.56 28.89
CA ASN A 36 -22.62 14.26 28.78
C ASN A 36 -22.81 13.89 27.29
N SER A 37 -23.07 12.61 27.02
CA SER A 37 -23.20 12.10 25.64
C SER A 37 -24.26 12.85 24.83
N LYS A 38 -25.44 13.11 25.41
CA LYS A 38 -26.54 13.79 24.70
C LYS A 38 -26.18 15.22 24.26
N VAL A 39 -25.48 15.98 25.10
CA VAL A 39 -25.04 17.36 24.75
C VAL A 39 -23.92 17.30 23.75
N ARG A 40 -22.96 16.40 23.92
CA ARG A 40 -21.84 16.18 22.98
C ARG A 40 -22.36 15.85 21.58
N ASP A 41 -23.29 14.90 21.48
CA ASP A 41 -23.80 14.41 20.20
C ASP A 41 -24.57 15.52 19.46
N LYS A 42 -25.42 16.30 20.17
CA LYS A 42 -26.08 17.46 19.59
C LYS A 42 -25.13 18.59 19.19
N LEU A 43 -24.05 18.78 19.94
CA LEU A 43 -23.01 19.74 19.58
C LEU A 43 -22.26 19.29 18.31
N TRP A 44 -22.03 18.00 18.16
CA TRP A 44 -21.40 17.45 16.97
C TRP A 44 -22.29 17.58 15.73
N GLU A 45 -23.58 17.25 15.82
CA GLU A 45 -24.54 17.47 14.73
C GLU A 45 -24.52 18.93 14.26
N ARG A 46 -24.56 19.87 15.20
CA ARG A 46 -24.52 21.31 14.88
C ARG A 46 -23.22 21.74 14.20
N ILE A 47 -22.07 21.12 14.58
CA ILE A 47 -20.79 21.39 13.93
C ILE A 47 -20.79 20.84 12.50
N GLN A 48 -21.32 19.64 12.29
CA GLN A 48 -21.43 19.03 10.95
C GLN A 48 -22.24 19.90 10.00
N ASP A 49 -23.34 20.49 10.50
CA ASP A 49 -24.20 21.37 9.69
C ASP A 49 -23.53 22.73 9.39
N ALA A 50 -22.68 23.22 10.27
CA ALA A 50 -22.14 24.60 10.21
C ALA A 50 -20.67 24.66 9.72
N VAL A 51 -19.99 23.54 9.56
CA VAL A 51 -18.55 23.47 9.23
C VAL A 51 -18.24 23.93 7.79
N GLY A 52 -19.22 23.83 6.89
CA GLY A 52 -19.07 24.23 5.49
C GLY A 52 -17.96 23.47 4.76
N THR A 53 -16.99 24.20 4.22
CA THR A 53 -15.79 23.62 3.55
C THR A 53 -14.61 23.40 4.50
N GLY A 54 -14.75 23.80 5.77
CA GLY A 54 -13.73 23.59 6.80
C GLY A 54 -13.67 22.15 7.29
N GLU A 55 -12.69 21.85 8.12
CA GLU A 55 -12.51 20.54 8.76
C GLU A 55 -12.83 20.62 10.25
N ALA A 56 -13.47 19.60 10.79
CA ALA A 56 -13.65 19.46 12.22
C ALA A 56 -13.36 18.03 12.68
N THR A 57 -12.84 17.92 13.92
CA THR A 57 -12.66 16.64 14.60
C THR A 57 -13.16 16.76 16.03
N ILE A 58 -13.91 15.77 16.52
CA ILE A 58 -14.28 15.63 17.91
C ILE A 58 -13.65 14.38 18.52
N SER A 59 -13.04 14.52 19.69
CA SER A 59 -12.45 13.41 20.43
C SER A 59 -13.02 13.37 21.84
N TYR A 60 -13.35 12.17 22.32
CA TYR A 60 -13.92 11.97 23.65
C TYR A 60 -13.62 10.57 24.18
N PRO A 61 -13.59 10.38 25.51
CA PRO A 61 -13.35 9.08 26.10
C PRO A 61 -14.52 8.12 25.87
N THR A 62 -14.18 6.84 25.60
CA THR A 62 -15.12 5.73 25.45
C THR A 62 -14.56 4.47 26.12
N ARG A 63 -15.42 3.45 26.30
CA ARG A 63 -15.03 2.16 26.93
C ARG A 63 -14.57 1.16 25.86
N ASN A 64 -13.56 1.54 25.10
CA ASN A 64 -12.83 0.64 24.20
C ASN A 64 -11.42 0.40 24.74
N GLU A 65 -10.62 -0.43 24.06
CA GLU A 65 -9.27 -0.79 24.51
C GLU A 65 -8.32 0.42 24.64
N ILE A 66 -8.48 1.43 23.76
CA ILE A 66 -7.64 2.64 23.80
C ILE A 66 -8.21 3.76 24.70
N GLY A 67 -9.41 3.59 25.25
CA GLY A 67 -10.05 4.52 26.19
C GLY A 67 -10.61 5.80 25.57
N TYR A 68 -10.56 5.99 24.27
CA TYR A 68 -11.13 7.13 23.55
C TYR A 68 -11.59 6.79 22.15
N THR A 69 -12.36 7.66 21.55
CA THR A 69 -12.73 7.63 20.12
C THR A 69 -12.74 9.05 19.57
N PHE A 70 -12.81 9.15 18.25
CA PHE A 70 -12.94 10.44 17.55
C PHE A 70 -13.76 10.28 16.27
N LEU A 71 -14.37 11.40 15.86
CA LEU A 71 -15.09 11.53 14.60
C LEU A 71 -14.55 12.73 13.86
N THR A 72 -14.59 12.69 12.53
CA THR A 72 -14.13 13.79 11.68
C THR A 72 -15.17 14.14 10.64
N VAL A 73 -15.17 15.38 10.19
CA VAL A 73 -15.96 15.85 9.06
C VAL A 73 -15.06 16.66 8.12
N ASN A 74 -15.17 16.40 6.81
CA ASN A 74 -14.35 16.97 5.74
C ASN A 74 -12.83 16.75 5.91
N SER A 75 -12.41 15.80 6.75
CA SER A 75 -11.00 15.48 6.92
C SER A 75 -10.45 14.82 5.64
N ARG A 76 -9.20 15.15 5.30
CA ARG A 76 -8.45 14.44 4.26
C ARG A 76 -7.99 13.04 4.72
N ARG A 77 -8.13 12.74 6.00
CA ARG A 77 -7.75 11.48 6.61
C ARG A 77 -8.98 10.61 6.74
N GLU A 78 -8.86 9.35 6.33
CA GLU A 78 -9.92 8.38 6.49
C GLU A 78 -9.80 7.67 7.83
N ILE A 79 -10.94 7.39 8.46
CA ILE A 79 -10.99 6.69 9.73
C ILE A 79 -11.53 5.29 9.46
N TYR A 80 -10.77 4.29 9.89
CA TYR A 80 -11.16 2.89 9.87
C TYR A 80 -11.32 2.39 11.29
N ASP A 81 -12.42 1.72 11.56
CA ASP A 81 -12.60 0.99 12.81
C ASP A 81 -11.98 -0.40 12.67
N SER A 82 -11.01 -0.72 13.53
CA SER A 82 -10.41 -2.04 13.64
C SER A 82 -10.70 -2.58 15.01
N ASP A 83 -11.72 -3.43 15.12
CA ASP A 83 -12.16 -4.07 16.36
C ASP A 83 -12.44 -3.08 17.51
N GLY A 84 -13.07 -1.94 17.19
CA GLY A 84 -13.37 -0.89 18.16
C GLY A 84 -12.23 0.12 18.37
N ILE A 85 -11.12 0.01 17.64
CA ILE A 85 -10.00 0.94 17.66
C ILE A 85 -10.06 1.81 16.40
N PRO A 86 -10.31 3.13 16.50
CA PRO A 86 -10.30 4.02 15.34
C PRO A 86 -8.86 4.26 14.86
N LEU A 87 -8.56 3.84 13.64
CA LEU A 87 -7.28 4.07 12.96
C LEU A 87 -7.41 5.21 11.96
N VAL A 88 -6.35 6.00 11.82
CA VAL A 88 -6.27 7.11 10.86
C VAL A 88 -5.39 6.72 9.69
N CYS A 89 -5.97 6.71 8.49
CA CYS A 89 -5.23 6.52 7.26
C CYS A 89 -4.93 7.85 6.58
N PHE A 90 -3.71 7.96 6.05
CA PHE A 90 -3.29 9.09 5.25
C PHE A 90 -3.45 8.69 3.77
N PRO A 91 -4.21 9.43 2.96
CA PRO A 91 -4.21 9.18 1.52
C PRO A 91 -2.81 9.35 0.96
N LEU A 92 -2.40 8.46 0.06
CA LEU A 92 -1.16 8.59 -0.69
C LEU A 92 -1.25 9.84 -1.58
N GLU A 93 -0.13 10.56 -1.77
CA GLU A 93 -0.09 11.77 -2.61
C GLU A 93 -0.53 11.51 -4.07
N SER A 94 -0.52 10.25 -4.53
CA SER A 94 -1.06 9.83 -5.82
C SER A 94 -2.57 10.01 -5.97
N ASP A 95 -3.32 10.12 -4.88
CA ASP A 95 -4.78 10.31 -4.90
C ASP A 95 -5.20 11.79 -4.97
N ILE A 96 -4.24 12.73 -5.05
CA ILE A 96 -4.49 14.18 -5.12
C ILE A 96 -4.46 14.67 -6.59
N GLY A 97 -4.48 13.77 -7.57
CA GLY A 97 -4.53 14.08 -8.99
C GLY A 97 -5.94 14.23 -9.53
N GLU A 98 -6.25 15.48 -9.93
CA GLU A 98 -7.31 15.90 -10.85
C GLU A 98 -8.78 15.77 -10.40
N GLY A 99 -9.39 16.88 -10.06
CA GLY A 99 -10.84 17.04 -10.09
C GLY A 99 -11.50 17.83 -8.95
N ARG A 100 -10.86 18.92 -8.46
CA ARG A 100 -11.64 19.93 -7.75
C ARG A 100 -12.05 21.03 -8.73
N GLU A 101 -13.16 20.84 -9.41
CA GLU A 101 -13.95 21.99 -9.88
C GLU A 101 -14.46 22.76 -8.67
N GLU A 102 -14.13 24.05 -8.62
CA GLU A 102 -14.70 24.98 -7.65
C GLU A 102 -16.24 24.94 -7.71
N LEU A 103 -16.85 24.48 -6.63
CA LEU A 103 -18.30 24.51 -6.47
C LEU A 103 -18.73 25.96 -6.30
N LYS A 104 -19.25 26.56 -7.36
CA LYS A 104 -19.96 27.84 -7.28
C LYS A 104 -21.22 27.68 -6.42
N ASP A 105 -21.39 28.57 -5.47
CA ASP A 105 -22.58 28.68 -4.63
C ASP A 105 -23.87 28.84 -5.48
N GLY A 106 -24.90 28.06 -5.18
CA GLY A 106 -26.22 28.29 -5.79
C GLY A 106 -27.02 27.05 -6.20
N PHE A 107 -26.79 25.86 -5.67
CA PHE A 107 -27.55 24.68 -6.06
C PHE A 107 -28.68 24.31 -5.10
N SER A 108 -29.88 24.03 -5.66
CA SER A 108 -31.06 23.56 -4.95
C SER A 108 -30.85 22.18 -4.30
N ASN A 109 -31.63 21.83 -3.28
CA ASN A 109 -31.57 20.53 -2.60
C ASN A 109 -31.77 19.35 -3.56
N ALA A 110 -32.59 19.52 -4.63
CA ALA A 110 -32.73 18.50 -5.68
C ALA A 110 -31.44 18.23 -6.45
N THR A 111 -30.64 19.26 -6.71
CA THR A 111 -29.34 19.15 -7.37
C THR A 111 -28.30 18.50 -6.45
N LYS A 112 -28.40 18.76 -5.13
CA LYS A 112 -27.57 18.05 -4.13
C LYS A 112 -27.90 16.56 -4.07
N PHE A 113 -29.18 16.18 -4.13
CA PHE A 113 -29.63 14.80 -4.18
C PHE A 113 -29.24 14.10 -5.50
N TYR A 114 -29.34 14.80 -6.63
CA TYR A 114 -28.91 14.26 -7.93
C TYR A 114 -27.40 14.09 -8.03
N LYS A 115 -26.63 15.05 -7.47
CA LYS A 115 -25.17 14.94 -7.34
C LYS A 115 -24.80 13.85 -6.35
N ALA A 116 -25.44 13.74 -5.19
CA ALA A 116 -25.20 12.64 -4.24
C ALA A 116 -25.49 11.27 -4.91
N LYS A 117 -26.52 11.15 -5.76
CA LYS A 117 -26.80 9.94 -6.52
C LYS A 117 -25.83 9.70 -7.69
N LYS A 118 -25.24 10.77 -8.25
CA LYS A 118 -24.21 10.70 -9.30
C LYS A 118 -22.79 10.46 -8.75
N PHE A 119 -22.57 10.86 -7.49
CA PHE A 119 -21.35 10.63 -6.72
C PHE A 119 -21.46 9.46 -5.72
N ALA A 120 -22.65 8.93 -5.45
CA ALA A 120 -22.78 7.54 -5.10
C ALA A 120 -22.30 6.77 -6.35
N LYS A 121 -20.97 6.61 -6.45
CA LYS A 121 -20.41 5.64 -7.38
C LYS A 121 -21.26 4.39 -7.16
N PRO A 122 -21.90 3.80 -8.21
CA PRO A 122 -22.30 2.43 -8.08
C PRO A 122 -21.07 1.75 -7.53
N TYR A 123 -21.24 0.90 -6.56
CA TYR A 123 -20.19 0.00 -6.06
C TYR A 123 -19.42 -0.41 -7.31
N SER A 124 -18.39 0.36 -7.65
CA SER A 124 -17.59 0.07 -8.82
C SER A 124 -17.05 -1.27 -8.43
N ASN A 125 -17.30 -2.28 -9.23
CA ASN A 125 -16.42 -3.42 -9.26
C ASN A 125 -15.02 -2.79 -9.14
N LYS A 126 -14.41 -2.79 -7.94
CA LYS A 126 -12.98 -2.65 -7.83
C LYS A 126 -12.53 -3.68 -8.83
N ILE A 127 -11.94 -3.25 -9.92
CA ILE A 127 -11.12 -4.14 -10.72
C ILE A 127 -10.20 -4.71 -9.66
N LYS A 128 -10.46 -5.97 -9.27
CA LYS A 128 -9.72 -6.58 -8.18
C LYS A 128 -8.30 -6.53 -8.67
N GLU A 129 -7.46 -5.77 -7.98
CA GLU A 129 -6.08 -5.54 -8.37
C GLU A 129 -5.39 -6.90 -8.47
N CYS A 130 -4.68 -7.11 -9.54
CA CYS A 130 -3.90 -8.31 -9.76
C CYS A 130 -2.49 -8.03 -9.22
N TYR A 131 -1.98 -8.90 -8.37
CA TYR A 131 -0.64 -8.77 -7.81
C TYR A 131 0.30 -9.78 -8.45
N VAL A 132 1.53 -9.36 -8.75
CA VAL A 132 2.59 -10.27 -9.15
C VAL A 132 3.76 -10.15 -8.18
N PHE A 133 4.05 -11.24 -7.51
CA PHE A 133 5.22 -11.40 -6.66
C PHE A 133 6.39 -11.79 -7.57
N LEU A 134 7.42 -10.95 -7.61
CA LEU A 134 8.54 -11.05 -8.52
C LEU A 134 9.84 -11.14 -7.75
N ASP A 135 10.72 -12.03 -8.21
CA ASP A 135 12.10 -12.15 -7.77
C ASP A 135 13.00 -12.47 -8.94
N LEU A 136 14.26 -12.04 -8.89
CA LEU A 136 15.26 -12.19 -9.94
C LEU A 136 16.57 -12.71 -9.37
N GLU A 137 17.19 -13.69 -10.05
CA GLU A 137 18.57 -14.06 -9.79
C GLU A 137 19.50 -13.42 -10.82
N THR A 138 20.67 -13.01 -10.39
CA THR A 138 21.67 -12.29 -11.19
C THR A 138 23.06 -12.85 -10.97
N ASP A 139 23.96 -12.66 -11.94
CA ASP A 139 25.36 -13.04 -11.83
C ASP A 139 26.23 -12.05 -11.04
N GLY A 140 25.60 -11.08 -10.37
CA GLY A 140 26.23 -10.09 -9.51
C GLY A 140 25.33 -8.92 -9.18
N LEU A 141 25.86 -7.87 -8.53
CA LEU A 141 25.05 -6.81 -7.93
C LEU A 141 24.92 -5.52 -8.76
N ASN A 142 25.61 -5.41 -9.88
CA ASN A 142 25.65 -4.19 -10.69
C ASN A 142 24.83 -4.36 -11.97
N GLU A 143 23.67 -3.69 -12.05
CA GLU A 143 22.72 -3.77 -13.16
C GLU A 143 23.29 -3.33 -14.53
N ASN A 144 24.40 -2.58 -14.55
CA ASN A 144 25.05 -2.16 -15.78
C ASN A 144 26.07 -3.19 -16.29
N LYS A 145 26.65 -4.00 -15.40
CA LYS A 145 27.73 -4.96 -15.71
C LYS A 145 27.24 -6.39 -15.71
N ASN A 146 26.32 -6.69 -14.82
CA ASN A 146 25.83 -8.04 -14.57
C ASN A 146 24.57 -8.35 -15.38
N ARG A 147 24.22 -9.64 -15.46
CA ARG A 147 23.09 -10.16 -16.23
C ARG A 147 22.06 -10.82 -15.33
N LEU A 148 20.84 -10.89 -15.83
CA LEU A 148 19.80 -11.75 -15.28
C LEU A 148 20.11 -13.21 -15.66
N ILE A 149 19.95 -14.12 -14.72
CA ILE A 149 20.14 -15.57 -14.94
C ILE A 149 18.83 -16.34 -14.73
N GLU A 150 17.98 -15.93 -13.81
CA GLU A 150 16.65 -16.50 -13.58
C GLU A 150 15.64 -15.41 -13.28
N VAL A 151 14.40 -15.62 -13.67
CA VAL A 151 13.22 -14.86 -13.22
C VAL A 151 12.18 -15.83 -12.68
N GLY A 152 11.60 -15.47 -11.55
CA GLY A 152 10.47 -16.15 -10.92
C GLY A 152 9.35 -15.17 -10.58
N ALA A 153 8.12 -15.55 -10.89
CA ALA A 153 6.97 -14.71 -10.58
C ALA A 153 5.73 -15.54 -10.24
N VAL A 154 4.95 -15.04 -9.28
CA VAL A 154 3.65 -15.60 -8.88
C VAL A 154 2.59 -14.54 -9.06
N LYS A 155 1.67 -14.73 -9.97
CA LYS A 155 0.53 -13.83 -10.22
C LYS A 155 -0.68 -14.30 -9.44
N VAL A 156 -1.21 -13.43 -8.60
CA VAL A 156 -2.41 -13.66 -7.80
C VAL A 156 -3.58 -12.95 -8.47
N LEU A 157 -4.52 -13.72 -8.97
CA LEU A 157 -5.70 -13.22 -9.64
C LEU A 157 -6.78 -12.79 -8.64
N SER A 158 -7.75 -12.08 -9.11
CA SER A 158 -8.86 -11.53 -8.31
C SER A 158 -9.76 -12.57 -7.62
N ASP A 159 -9.68 -13.83 -8.02
CA ASP A 159 -10.38 -14.98 -7.42
C ASP A 159 -9.47 -15.80 -6.49
N ALA A 160 -8.32 -15.26 -6.13
CA ALA A 160 -7.25 -15.91 -5.36
C ALA A 160 -6.54 -17.08 -6.07
N THR A 161 -6.84 -17.31 -7.37
CA THR A 161 -6.08 -18.27 -8.17
C THR A 161 -4.67 -17.74 -8.40
N THR A 162 -3.68 -18.62 -8.35
CA THR A 162 -2.28 -18.28 -8.60
C THR A 162 -1.80 -18.85 -9.93
N LEU A 163 -1.03 -18.06 -10.66
CA LEU A 163 -0.31 -18.47 -11.85
C LEU A 163 1.20 -18.32 -11.58
N GLU A 164 2.00 -19.22 -12.08
CA GLU A 164 3.45 -19.21 -11.89
C GLU A 164 4.15 -18.98 -13.22
N TYR A 165 5.23 -18.21 -13.19
CA TYR A 165 6.14 -18.01 -14.30
C TYR A 165 7.58 -18.19 -13.82
N GLN A 166 8.36 -18.99 -14.54
CA GLN A 166 9.79 -19.17 -14.29
C GLN A 166 10.51 -19.33 -15.63
N SER A 167 11.64 -18.69 -15.76
CA SER A 167 12.51 -18.88 -16.91
C SER A 167 13.96 -18.58 -16.58
N PHE A 168 14.86 -19.34 -17.20
CA PHE A 168 16.28 -19.03 -17.22
C PHE A 168 16.62 -18.22 -18.48
N PHE A 169 17.61 -17.35 -18.35
CA PHE A 169 18.18 -16.60 -19.45
C PHE A 169 19.37 -17.34 -20.04
N GLU A 170 19.56 -17.24 -21.37
CA GLU A 170 20.78 -17.72 -22.02
C GLU A 170 22.01 -17.08 -21.37
N TYR A 171 23.01 -17.85 -21.10
CA TYR A 171 24.25 -17.39 -20.49
C TYR A 171 25.48 -17.90 -21.21
N ASP A 172 26.28 -16.94 -21.71
CA ASP A 172 27.54 -17.23 -22.39
C ASP A 172 28.69 -17.00 -21.40
N GLY A 173 29.58 -17.99 -21.28
CA GLY A 173 30.71 -17.95 -20.35
C GLY A 173 30.48 -18.74 -19.06
N ASP A 174 31.40 -18.60 -18.11
CA ASP A 174 31.34 -19.28 -16.83
C ASP A 174 30.64 -18.43 -15.76
N LEU A 175 29.65 -19.01 -15.13
CA LEU A 175 28.98 -18.34 -13.99
C LEU A 175 29.95 -18.27 -12.80
N PRO A 176 30.01 -17.11 -12.06
CA PRO A 176 30.83 -17.01 -10.86
C PRO A 176 30.49 -18.11 -9.85
N LYS A 177 31.52 -18.73 -9.26
CA LYS A 177 31.34 -19.85 -8.29
C LYS A 177 30.46 -19.46 -7.11
N GLU A 178 30.63 -18.24 -6.62
CA GLU A 178 29.87 -17.70 -5.50
C GLU A 178 28.37 -17.65 -5.81
N ILE A 179 28.00 -17.37 -7.07
CA ILE A 179 26.59 -17.35 -7.53
C ILE A 179 26.06 -18.78 -7.61
N THR A 180 26.85 -19.70 -8.16
CA THR A 180 26.48 -21.13 -8.21
C THR A 180 26.30 -21.71 -6.80
N GLU A 181 27.17 -21.39 -5.86
CA GLU A 181 27.08 -21.85 -4.46
C GLU A 181 25.85 -21.24 -3.76
N LEU A 182 25.50 -19.99 -4.08
CA LEU A 182 24.36 -19.29 -3.48
C LEU A 182 23.02 -19.78 -4.02
N THR A 183 22.89 -19.86 -5.36
CA THR A 183 21.60 -20.10 -6.05
C THR A 183 21.39 -21.56 -6.46
N GLY A 184 22.46 -22.37 -6.50
CA GLY A 184 22.44 -23.71 -7.09
C GLY A 184 22.32 -23.72 -8.62
N ILE A 185 22.31 -22.54 -9.27
CA ILE A 185 22.28 -22.42 -10.73
C ILE A 185 23.70 -22.64 -11.24
N THR A 186 23.86 -23.55 -12.22
CA THR A 186 25.15 -23.83 -12.84
C THR A 186 25.20 -23.35 -14.30
N THR A 187 26.40 -23.16 -14.82
CA THR A 187 26.58 -22.79 -16.23
C THR A 187 25.93 -23.83 -17.16
N GLU A 188 26.07 -25.12 -16.85
CA GLU A 188 25.48 -26.20 -17.65
C GLU A 188 23.95 -26.15 -17.65
N LEU A 189 23.34 -25.77 -16.51
CA LEU A 189 21.89 -25.56 -16.41
C LEU A 189 21.44 -24.43 -17.33
N LEU A 190 22.13 -23.29 -17.28
CA LEU A 190 21.80 -22.14 -18.12
C LEU A 190 22.01 -22.39 -19.61
N GLN A 191 23.04 -23.18 -19.96
CA GLN A 191 23.27 -23.59 -21.36
C GLN A 191 22.20 -24.56 -21.87
N ARG A 192 21.66 -25.42 -21.01
CA ARG A 192 20.64 -26.41 -21.36
C ARG A 192 19.22 -25.82 -21.38
N GLU A 193 18.86 -25.01 -20.38
CA GLU A 193 17.51 -24.56 -20.14
C GLU A 193 17.32 -23.05 -20.36
N GLY A 194 18.42 -22.31 -20.55
CA GLY A 194 18.39 -20.89 -20.81
C GLY A 194 17.73 -20.58 -22.15
N ARG A 195 16.92 -19.52 -22.14
CA ARG A 195 16.13 -19.07 -23.28
C ARG A 195 16.60 -17.67 -23.71
N LYS A 196 16.37 -17.33 -24.98
CA LYS A 196 16.72 -16.02 -25.53
C LYS A 196 16.13 -14.89 -24.73
N ASP A 197 16.96 -13.92 -24.38
CA ASP A 197 16.59 -12.77 -23.55
C ASP A 197 15.29 -12.10 -24.04
N GLU A 198 15.19 -11.84 -25.35
CA GLU A 198 14.03 -11.12 -25.92
C GLU A 198 12.72 -11.94 -25.79
N THR A 199 12.82 -13.26 -25.84
CA THR A 199 11.66 -14.16 -25.67
C THR A 199 11.19 -14.14 -24.23
N VAL A 200 12.13 -14.35 -23.29
CA VAL A 200 11.83 -14.33 -21.85
C VAL A 200 11.25 -12.99 -21.42
N LEU A 201 11.88 -11.88 -21.87
CA LEU A 201 11.40 -10.54 -21.53
C LEU A 201 10.01 -10.24 -22.08
N LYS A 202 9.68 -10.66 -23.31
CA LYS A 202 8.33 -10.48 -23.87
C LYS A 202 7.28 -11.22 -23.04
N GLU A 203 7.51 -12.51 -22.78
CA GLU A 203 6.62 -13.34 -21.98
C GLU A 203 6.45 -12.77 -20.56
N LEU A 204 7.55 -12.32 -19.96
CA LEU A 204 7.52 -11.71 -18.64
C LEU A 204 6.69 -10.42 -18.66
N LEU A 205 6.91 -9.52 -19.61
CA LEU A 205 6.13 -8.27 -19.73
C LEU A 205 4.64 -8.55 -19.91
N ASP A 206 4.27 -9.54 -20.71
CA ASP A 206 2.88 -9.97 -20.88
C ASP A 206 2.32 -10.55 -19.57
N PHE A 207 3.12 -11.31 -18.83
CA PHE A 207 2.74 -11.84 -17.52
C PHE A 207 2.54 -10.73 -16.47
N LEU A 208 3.36 -9.68 -16.49
CA LEU A 208 3.30 -8.54 -15.56
C LEU A 208 2.22 -7.52 -15.92
N ASP A 209 1.63 -7.57 -17.13
CA ASP A 209 0.73 -6.53 -17.60
C ASP A 209 -0.46 -6.30 -16.68
N GLY A 210 -0.74 -5.02 -16.39
CA GLY A 210 -1.85 -4.56 -15.55
C GLY A 210 -1.74 -4.93 -14.06
N ALA A 211 -0.64 -5.55 -13.61
CA ALA A 211 -0.47 -5.98 -12.23
C ALA A 211 0.31 -4.98 -11.37
N ILE A 212 0.07 -5.02 -10.06
CA ILE A 212 0.94 -4.38 -9.06
C ILE A 212 2.07 -5.36 -8.74
N LEU A 213 3.31 -4.91 -8.87
CA LEU A 213 4.48 -5.73 -8.60
C LEU A 213 4.81 -5.71 -7.11
N VAL A 214 4.99 -6.86 -6.52
CA VAL A 214 5.36 -7.03 -5.12
C VAL A 214 6.66 -7.81 -5.04
N GLY A 215 7.58 -7.40 -4.21
CA GLY A 215 8.82 -8.14 -3.99
C GLY A 215 9.44 -7.84 -2.64
N TYR A 216 10.45 -8.59 -2.30
CA TYR A 216 11.25 -8.37 -1.11
C TYR A 216 12.49 -7.55 -1.47
N ASN A 217 12.52 -6.26 -1.11
CA ASN A 217 13.50 -5.29 -1.63
C ASN A 217 13.40 -5.11 -3.16
N ILE A 218 12.19 -5.09 -3.67
CA ILE A 218 11.87 -5.09 -5.11
C ILE A 218 12.58 -3.99 -5.92
N ALA A 219 13.08 -2.94 -5.26
CA ALA A 219 13.84 -1.89 -5.93
C ALA A 219 15.11 -2.42 -6.62
N PHE A 220 15.70 -3.50 -6.10
CA PHE A 220 16.83 -4.20 -6.75
C PHE A 220 16.38 -4.84 -8.05
N ASP A 221 15.32 -5.64 -8.01
CA ASP A 221 14.79 -6.38 -9.16
C ASP A 221 14.35 -5.43 -10.27
N LEU A 222 13.63 -4.37 -9.93
CA LEU A 222 13.16 -3.38 -10.89
C LEU A 222 14.30 -2.62 -11.56
N ARG A 223 15.39 -2.31 -10.85
CA ARG A 223 16.57 -1.67 -11.47
C ARG A 223 17.24 -2.60 -12.47
N PHE A 224 17.46 -3.87 -12.09
CA PHE A 224 18.04 -4.85 -12.99
C PHE A 224 17.18 -5.09 -14.22
N LEU A 225 15.88 -5.29 -14.02
CA LEU A 225 14.94 -5.52 -15.12
C LEU A 225 14.85 -4.29 -16.04
N SER A 226 14.79 -3.08 -15.48
CA SER A 226 14.77 -1.84 -16.27
C SER A 226 16.05 -1.66 -17.10
N ALA A 227 17.22 -1.88 -16.49
CA ALA A 227 18.49 -1.79 -17.19
C ALA A 227 18.60 -2.85 -18.32
N PHE A 228 18.09 -4.06 -18.07
CA PHE A 228 18.11 -5.14 -19.02
C PHE A 228 17.16 -4.90 -20.20
N LEU A 229 15.95 -4.42 -19.93
CA LEU A 229 14.98 -3.98 -20.95
C LEU A 229 15.57 -2.86 -21.84
N GLN A 230 16.20 -1.86 -21.21
CA GLN A 230 16.85 -0.77 -21.93
C GLN A 230 17.97 -1.25 -22.84
N LYS A 231 18.83 -2.18 -22.37
CA LYS A 231 19.91 -2.80 -23.19
C LYS A 231 19.36 -3.52 -24.43
N LYS A 232 18.12 -4.05 -24.33
CA LYS A 232 17.43 -4.73 -25.44
C LYS A 232 16.53 -3.81 -26.27
N GLY A 233 16.54 -2.49 -26.01
CA GLY A 233 15.70 -1.52 -26.72
C GLY A 233 14.21 -1.66 -26.47
N MET A 234 13.81 -2.30 -25.35
CA MET A 234 12.44 -2.52 -24.96
C MET A 234 11.96 -1.39 -24.03
N ASN A 235 10.63 -1.18 -23.97
CA ASN A 235 10.03 -0.20 -23.08
C ASN A 235 10.18 -0.61 -21.61
N ASN A 236 10.40 0.37 -20.74
CA ASN A 236 10.41 0.15 -19.29
C ASN A 236 9.03 -0.22 -18.75
N LEU A 237 9.03 -0.89 -17.60
CA LEU A 237 7.82 -1.19 -16.83
C LEU A 237 7.10 0.10 -16.40
N LYS A 238 5.77 0.05 -16.47
CA LYS A 238 4.89 1.13 -15.98
C LYS A 238 4.09 0.70 -14.73
N ASN A 239 4.35 -0.49 -14.24
CA ASN A 239 3.65 -1.09 -13.11
C ASN A 239 3.94 -0.32 -11.82
N SER A 240 2.92 -0.14 -10.99
CA SER A 240 3.10 0.23 -9.59
C SER A 240 3.81 -0.90 -8.84
N SER A 241 4.54 -0.58 -7.78
CA SER A 241 5.25 -1.60 -7.01
C SER A 241 5.11 -1.41 -5.50
N VAL A 242 5.12 -2.50 -4.76
CA VAL A 242 5.10 -2.56 -3.30
C VAL A 242 6.31 -3.33 -2.80
N ASP A 243 7.09 -2.70 -1.93
CA ASP A 243 8.23 -3.33 -1.26
C ASP A 243 7.80 -3.90 0.09
N LEU A 244 7.69 -5.23 0.16
CA LEU A 244 7.27 -5.92 1.38
C LEU A 244 8.25 -5.73 2.54
N MET A 245 9.56 -5.64 2.27
CA MET A 245 10.57 -5.37 3.30
C MET A 245 10.31 -4.03 4.02
N ARG A 246 9.84 -3.00 3.31
CA ARG A 246 9.52 -1.70 3.93
C ARG A 246 8.33 -1.78 4.86
N LEU A 247 7.31 -2.58 4.54
CA LEU A 247 6.15 -2.81 5.40
C LEU A 247 6.57 -3.58 6.67
N ILE A 248 7.40 -4.62 6.51
CA ILE A 248 7.93 -5.40 7.63
C ILE A 248 8.78 -4.55 8.56
N LYS A 249 9.62 -3.66 8.02
CA LYS A 249 10.41 -2.71 8.83
C LYS A 249 9.53 -1.80 9.70
N LYS A 250 8.35 -1.42 9.22
CA LYS A 250 7.40 -0.62 10.01
C LYS A 250 6.70 -1.47 11.07
N GLU A 251 6.31 -2.70 10.72
CA GLU A 251 5.56 -3.60 11.62
C GLU A 251 6.48 -4.22 12.70
N LYS A 252 7.69 -4.59 12.33
CA LYS A 252 8.68 -5.23 13.21
C LYS A 252 10.02 -4.49 13.21
N PRO A 253 10.12 -3.29 13.82
CA PRO A 253 11.28 -2.40 13.70
C PRO A 253 12.56 -2.90 14.38
N PHE A 254 12.49 -3.94 15.23
CA PHE A 254 13.62 -4.40 16.04
C PHE A 254 14.13 -5.79 15.65
N GLN A 255 14.05 -6.16 14.36
CA GLN A 255 14.66 -7.41 13.89
C GLN A 255 16.19 -7.30 13.83
N LYS A 256 16.89 -8.42 14.02
CA LYS A 256 18.36 -8.51 13.93
C LYS A 256 18.89 -8.01 12.59
N ASN A 257 18.18 -8.35 11.52
CA ASN A 257 18.39 -7.86 10.16
C ASN A 257 17.08 -8.04 9.37
N TYR A 258 17.06 -7.52 8.13
CA TYR A 258 15.90 -7.60 7.24
C TYR A 258 16.22 -8.41 5.98
N LYS A 259 16.95 -9.52 6.12
CA LYS A 259 17.03 -10.54 5.07
C LYS A 259 15.69 -11.27 4.97
N LEU A 260 15.36 -11.77 3.77
CA LEU A 260 14.11 -12.51 3.54
C LEU A 260 13.97 -13.67 4.54
N GLU A 261 15.00 -14.48 4.72
CA GLU A 261 15.05 -15.57 5.68
C GLU A 261 14.67 -15.16 7.11
N THR A 262 15.29 -14.08 7.64
CA THR A 262 15.02 -13.58 8.98
C THR A 262 13.57 -13.10 9.13
N SER A 263 13.06 -12.46 8.08
CA SER A 263 11.67 -12.01 8.06
C SER A 263 10.70 -13.19 7.99
N LEU A 264 10.95 -14.19 7.15
CA LEU A 264 10.15 -15.42 7.10
C LEU A 264 10.04 -16.08 8.48
N GLN A 265 11.18 -16.29 9.14
CA GLN A 265 11.23 -16.86 10.49
C GLN A 265 10.43 -16.04 11.50
N SER A 266 10.48 -14.71 11.43
CA SER A 266 9.75 -13.82 12.34
C SER A 266 8.23 -13.89 12.18
N TYR A 267 7.74 -14.40 11.05
CA TYR A 267 6.32 -14.66 10.77
C TYR A 267 5.95 -16.15 10.84
N GLY A 268 6.87 -17.01 11.36
CA GLY A 268 6.63 -18.45 11.55
C GLY A 268 6.64 -19.24 10.24
N ILE A 269 7.29 -18.71 9.19
CA ILE A 269 7.49 -19.43 7.92
C ILE A 269 8.88 -20.06 7.99
N GLN A 270 8.92 -21.41 7.94
CA GLN A 270 10.15 -22.17 7.91
C GLN A 270 10.39 -22.70 6.50
N LYS A 271 11.57 -22.47 5.96
CA LYS A 271 11.99 -23.06 4.69
C LYS A 271 13.50 -23.28 4.67
N GLU A 272 13.92 -24.38 4.06
CA GLU A 272 15.30 -24.86 4.12
C GLU A 272 16.17 -24.31 2.98
N GLN A 273 15.59 -23.79 1.89
CA GLN A 273 16.35 -23.35 0.72
C GLN A 273 15.79 -22.07 0.12
N LEU A 274 16.64 -21.05 0.04
CA LEU A 274 16.43 -19.76 -0.58
C LEU A 274 17.32 -19.64 -1.83
N HIS A 275 17.18 -18.54 -2.53
CA HIS A 275 17.96 -18.19 -3.71
C HIS A 275 17.61 -18.99 -4.97
N ARG A 276 16.30 -19.14 -5.20
CA ARG A 276 15.70 -19.53 -6.46
C ARG A 276 14.51 -18.62 -6.72
N ALA A 277 14.55 -17.91 -7.82
CA ALA A 277 13.63 -16.79 -8.09
C ALA A 277 12.15 -17.17 -7.92
N LEU A 278 11.68 -18.30 -8.46
CA LEU A 278 10.29 -18.71 -8.29
C LEU A 278 9.96 -19.07 -6.84
N GLU A 279 10.84 -19.76 -6.15
CA GLU A 279 10.62 -20.16 -4.76
C GLU A 279 10.64 -18.94 -3.82
N ASP A 280 11.53 -17.96 -4.07
CA ASP A 280 11.58 -16.73 -3.28
C ASP A 280 10.37 -15.83 -3.57
N ALA A 281 9.86 -15.81 -4.81
CA ALA A 281 8.57 -15.18 -5.13
C ALA A 281 7.38 -15.83 -4.40
N LYS A 282 7.33 -17.18 -4.33
CA LYS A 282 6.32 -17.93 -3.55
C LYS A 282 6.39 -17.61 -2.06
N LEU A 283 7.59 -17.58 -1.50
CA LEU A 283 7.82 -17.25 -0.09
C LEU A 283 7.44 -15.80 0.21
N THR A 284 7.73 -14.89 -0.70
CA THR A 284 7.34 -13.49 -0.60
C THR A 284 5.82 -13.36 -0.65
N TYR A 285 5.11 -14.14 -1.46
CA TYR A 285 3.65 -14.22 -1.45
C TYR A 285 3.12 -14.76 -0.12
N GLU A 286 3.63 -15.90 0.38
CA GLU A 286 3.24 -16.44 1.68
C GLU A 286 3.48 -15.44 2.80
N LEU A 287 4.62 -14.76 2.80
CA LEU A 287 4.95 -13.73 3.77
C LEU A 287 3.95 -12.55 3.70
N ALA A 288 3.56 -12.13 2.50
CA ALA A 288 2.61 -11.05 2.26
C ALA A 288 1.23 -11.35 2.87
N THR A 289 0.79 -12.62 2.90
CA THR A 289 -0.47 -13.03 3.54
C THR A 289 -0.46 -12.84 5.07
N LYS A 290 0.72 -12.71 5.67
CA LYS A 290 0.92 -12.57 7.12
C LYS A 290 1.33 -11.16 7.55
N VAL A 291 1.70 -10.29 6.62
CA VAL A 291 2.07 -8.90 6.90
C VAL A 291 0.80 -8.05 7.00
N ASN A 292 0.49 -7.53 8.18
CA ASN A 292 -0.76 -6.79 8.45
C ASN A 292 -0.95 -5.58 7.54
N GLY A 293 0.13 -4.89 7.16
CA GLY A 293 0.07 -3.75 6.25
C GLY A 293 -0.22 -4.10 4.79
N PHE A 294 -0.29 -5.38 4.42
CA PHE A 294 -0.49 -5.83 3.04
C PHE A 294 -1.56 -6.91 2.86
N CYS A 295 -1.72 -7.84 3.83
CA CYS A 295 -2.64 -8.99 3.69
C CYS A 295 -4.09 -8.60 3.35
N GLN A 296 -4.53 -7.41 3.77
CA GLN A 296 -5.87 -6.88 3.48
C GLN A 296 -6.07 -6.47 2.02
N ASN A 297 -4.99 -6.34 1.25
CA ASN A 297 -5.03 -5.97 -0.17
C ASN A 297 -5.10 -7.21 -1.08
N LEU A 298 -4.81 -8.39 -0.55
CA LEU A 298 -4.90 -9.65 -1.29
C LEU A 298 -6.36 -10.07 -1.47
N PRO A 299 -6.70 -10.74 -2.58
CA PRO A 299 -8.05 -11.23 -2.87
C PRO A 299 -8.51 -12.32 -1.90
#